data_589b96f518a23b7413cd0c47f0a4e728
#
_entry.id   589b96f518a23b7413cd0c47f0a4e728
#
_cell.length_a   1.000
_cell.length_b   1.000
_cell.length_c   1.000
_cell.angle_alpha   90.00
_cell.angle_beta   90.00
_cell.angle_gamma   90.00
#
_symmetry.space_group_name_H-M   'P 1'
#
loop_
_entity.id
_entity.type
_entity.pdbx_description
1 polymer ?
#
loop_
_entity_poly.entity_id
_entity_poly.type
_entity_poly.pdbx_seq_one_letter_code
_entity_poly.pdbx_strand_id
1 'polypeptide(L)'
;RASTGHDTIIKFAGCYHGHGDSFLVQAGSGATTLGIPTSPGVPNSTAANTAIATYNDLESVKKVTRKHRHRIAAIIVEPIAGNMGVVPPAPGFLEGLRSLCDRHGIVLIFDEVERSSLAEFTEKNM
;
A
#
# COMPACT_ATOMS: atom_id res chain seq x y z
N ARG A 1 8.43 5.84 -9.07
CA ARG A 1 8.07 5.95 -10.51
C ARG A 1 9.29 6.15 -11.40
N ALA A 2 10.13 7.13 -11.09
CA ALA A 2 11.28 7.45 -11.96
C ALA A 2 12.26 6.27 -12.09
N SER A 3 12.52 5.52 -11.02
CA SER A 3 13.50 4.41 -11.03
C SER A 3 13.01 3.18 -11.79
N THR A 4 11.70 3.01 -11.96
CA THR A 4 11.13 1.84 -12.64
C THR A 4 10.55 2.18 -14.01
N GLY A 5 10.28 3.45 -14.29
CA GLY A 5 9.56 3.90 -15.48
C GLY A 5 8.07 3.56 -15.48
N HIS A 6 7.52 3.14 -14.34
CA HIS A 6 6.11 2.77 -14.18
C HIS A 6 5.36 3.83 -13.35
N ASP A 7 4.04 3.88 -13.49
CA ASP A 7 3.22 4.97 -12.93
C ASP A 7 2.38 4.55 -11.73
N THR A 8 1.96 3.29 -11.63
CA THR A 8 1.00 2.85 -10.64
C THR A 8 1.67 2.48 -9.32
N ILE A 9 1.08 2.93 -8.21
CA ILE A 9 1.51 2.60 -6.85
C ILE A 9 0.40 1.80 -6.21
N ILE A 10 0.76 0.72 -5.50
CA ILE A 10 -0.18 -0.04 -4.68
C ILE A 10 -0.09 0.48 -3.25
N LYS A 11 -1.23 0.83 -2.66
CA LYS A 11 -1.36 1.06 -1.22
C LYS A 11 -2.43 0.13 -0.65
N PHE A 12 -2.53 0.06 0.67
CA PHE A 12 -3.50 -0.80 1.34
C PHE A 12 -4.67 0.00 1.89
N ALA A 13 -5.88 -0.57 1.77
CA ALA A 13 -7.09 0.04 2.29
C ALA A 13 -6.93 0.29 3.80
N GLY A 14 -7.32 1.47 4.27
CA GLY A 14 -7.23 1.86 5.66
C GLY A 14 -5.87 2.37 6.12
N CYS A 15 -4.83 2.26 5.31
CA CYS A 15 -3.50 2.80 5.63
C CYS A 15 -3.39 4.27 5.21
N TYR A 16 -2.64 5.04 5.98
CA TYR A 16 -2.39 6.46 5.75
C TYR A 16 -0.89 6.71 5.58
N HIS A 17 -0.53 7.43 4.53
CA HIS A 17 0.87 7.69 4.16
C HIS A 17 1.16 9.17 3.93
N GLY A 18 0.47 10.05 4.65
CA GLY A 18 0.67 11.49 4.55
C GLY A 18 -0.27 12.18 3.56
N HIS A 19 0.04 13.43 3.22
CA HIS A 19 -0.83 14.32 2.46
C HIS A 19 -0.57 14.32 0.95
N GLY A 20 0.33 13.49 0.44
CA GLY A 20 0.57 13.40 -0.99
C GLY A 20 -0.69 12.95 -1.73
N ASP A 21 -1.02 13.60 -2.86
CA ASP A 21 -2.25 13.31 -3.60
C ASP A 21 -2.41 11.84 -3.96
N SER A 22 -1.31 11.16 -4.30
CA SER A 22 -1.32 9.73 -4.63
C SER A 22 -1.78 8.83 -3.48
N PHE A 23 -1.71 9.32 -2.23
CA PHE A 23 -2.07 8.55 -1.04
C PHE A 23 -3.44 8.94 -0.47
N LEU A 24 -4.05 10.01 -0.98
CA LEU A 24 -5.39 10.46 -0.56
C LEU A 24 -6.45 9.81 -1.45
N VAL A 25 -6.44 8.49 -1.46
CA VAL A 25 -7.35 7.67 -2.26
C VAL A 25 -7.89 6.52 -1.41
N GLN A 26 -9.05 6.03 -1.77
CA GLN A 26 -9.67 4.87 -1.15
C GLN A 26 -10.10 3.87 -2.23
N ALA A 27 -10.47 2.67 -1.82
CA ALA A 27 -10.94 1.65 -2.73
C ALA A 27 -12.19 2.14 -3.48
N GLY A 28 -12.21 1.92 -4.78
CA GLY A 28 -13.40 2.12 -5.59
C GLY A 28 -14.43 1.03 -5.32
N SER A 29 -15.64 1.23 -5.83
CA SER A 29 -16.70 0.23 -5.72
C SER A 29 -16.65 -0.77 -6.88
N GLY A 30 -17.23 -1.94 -6.68
CA GLY A 30 -17.37 -2.95 -7.73
C GLY A 30 -16.07 -3.64 -8.09
N ALA A 31 -15.86 -3.89 -9.38
CA ALA A 31 -14.73 -4.68 -9.89
C ALA A 31 -13.45 -3.87 -10.08
N THR A 32 -13.46 -2.56 -9.82
CA THR A 32 -12.27 -1.73 -10.00
C THR A 32 -11.33 -1.83 -8.79
N THR A 33 -10.04 -1.95 -9.07
CA THR A 33 -8.97 -1.90 -8.07
C THR A 33 -8.30 -0.54 -8.00
N LEU A 34 -8.66 0.38 -8.91
CA LEU A 34 -8.12 1.74 -8.89
C LEU A 34 -8.79 2.57 -7.80
N GLY A 35 -8.02 3.47 -7.21
CA GLY A 35 -8.52 4.33 -6.15
C GLY A 35 -9.43 5.45 -6.65
N ILE A 36 -10.26 5.94 -5.74
CA ILE A 36 -11.01 7.18 -5.93
C ILE A 36 -10.52 8.23 -4.94
N PRO A 37 -10.54 9.52 -5.27
CA PRO A 37 -10.09 10.56 -4.37
C PRO A 37 -10.87 10.57 -3.05
N THR A 38 -10.17 10.75 -1.92
CA THR A 38 -10.80 10.91 -0.60
C THR A 38 -10.94 12.38 -0.21
N SER A 39 -10.29 13.27 -0.92
CA SER A 39 -10.28 14.71 -0.60
C SER A 39 -10.61 15.53 -1.84
N PRO A 40 -11.35 16.65 -1.69
CA PRO A 40 -11.51 17.60 -2.78
C PRO A 40 -10.15 18.13 -3.25
N GLY A 41 -10.00 18.32 -4.55
CA GLY A 41 -8.75 18.82 -5.12
C GLY A 41 -7.76 17.75 -5.55
N VAL A 42 -7.97 16.48 -5.18
CA VAL A 42 -7.16 15.37 -5.74
C VAL A 42 -7.69 15.04 -7.13
N PRO A 43 -6.87 15.18 -8.18
CA PRO A 43 -7.32 14.86 -9.54
C PRO A 43 -7.65 13.38 -9.71
N ASN A 44 -8.68 13.08 -10.48
CA ASN A 44 -9.02 11.69 -10.81
C ASN A 44 -7.87 10.96 -11.51
N SER A 45 -7.10 11.66 -12.34
CA SER A 45 -5.93 11.09 -13.00
C SER A 45 -4.85 10.66 -12.01
N THR A 46 -4.67 11.39 -10.92
CA THR A 46 -3.74 11.01 -9.84
C THR A 46 -4.27 9.80 -9.08
N ALA A 47 -5.55 9.80 -8.72
CA ALA A 47 -6.17 8.67 -8.04
C ALA A 47 -6.18 7.40 -8.91
N ALA A 48 -6.31 7.53 -10.22
CA ALA A 48 -6.28 6.41 -11.16
C ALA A 48 -4.91 5.71 -11.23
N ASN A 49 -3.85 6.37 -10.79
CA ASN A 49 -2.50 5.80 -10.74
C ASN A 49 -2.18 5.16 -9.38
N THR A 50 -3.17 5.02 -8.50
CA THR A 50 -3.02 4.35 -7.21
C THR A 50 -4.00 3.20 -7.13
N ALA A 51 -3.49 1.98 -7.06
CA ALA A 51 -4.30 0.78 -6.87
C ALA A 51 -4.39 0.44 -5.39
N ILE A 52 -5.51 -0.13 -4.98
CA ILE A 52 -5.79 -0.45 -3.58
C ILE A 52 -5.83 -1.97 -3.41
N ALA A 53 -5.06 -2.48 -2.46
CA ALA A 53 -5.09 -3.86 -2.03
C ALA A 53 -5.56 -3.96 -0.58
N THR A 54 -5.79 -5.17 -0.10
CA THR A 54 -6.22 -5.44 1.27
C THR A 54 -5.02 -5.86 2.12
N TYR A 55 -4.85 -5.21 3.27
CA TYR A 55 -3.77 -5.53 4.20
C TYR A 55 -3.94 -6.96 4.74
N ASN A 56 -2.84 -7.68 4.90
CA ASN A 56 -2.80 -9.09 5.29
C ASN A 56 -3.45 -10.08 4.30
N ASP A 57 -3.74 -9.60 3.08
CA ASP A 57 -4.29 -10.45 2.02
C ASP A 57 -3.36 -10.42 0.80
N LEU A 58 -2.39 -11.32 0.78
CA LEU A 58 -1.41 -11.39 -0.30
C LEU A 58 -2.06 -11.71 -1.65
N GLU A 59 -3.16 -12.45 -1.66
CA GLU A 59 -3.89 -12.75 -2.90
C GLU A 59 -4.49 -11.50 -3.53
N SER A 60 -4.94 -10.53 -2.70
CA SER A 60 -5.42 -9.24 -3.23
C SER A 60 -4.29 -8.49 -3.94
N VAL A 61 -3.08 -8.53 -3.40
CA VAL A 61 -1.90 -7.91 -4.01
C VAL A 61 -1.55 -8.59 -5.34
N LYS A 62 -1.57 -9.92 -5.36
CA LYS A 62 -1.31 -10.70 -6.59
C LYS A 62 -2.34 -10.38 -7.67
N LYS A 63 -3.61 -10.25 -7.29
CA LYS A 63 -4.70 -9.90 -8.21
C LYS A 63 -4.47 -8.52 -8.83
N VAL A 64 -4.14 -7.53 -8.02
CA VAL A 64 -3.84 -6.17 -8.49
C VAL A 64 -2.61 -6.18 -9.42
N THR A 65 -1.56 -6.91 -9.04
CA THR A 65 -0.35 -7.01 -9.84
C THR A 65 -0.62 -7.64 -11.20
N ARG A 66 -1.44 -8.68 -11.26
CA ARG A 66 -1.84 -9.31 -12.54
C ARG A 66 -2.66 -8.38 -13.41
N LYS A 67 -3.59 -7.61 -12.80
CA LYS A 67 -4.46 -6.68 -13.52
C LYS A 67 -3.69 -5.50 -14.11
N HIS A 68 -2.67 -5.03 -13.41
CA HIS A 68 -1.86 -3.88 -13.81
C HIS A 68 -0.43 -4.28 -14.19
N ARG A 69 -0.28 -5.45 -14.81
CA ARG A 69 1.02 -6.00 -15.22
C ARG A 69 1.86 -4.96 -15.96
N HIS A 70 3.14 -4.87 -15.60
CA HIS A 70 4.11 -3.93 -16.18
C HIS A 70 3.81 -2.45 -15.91
N ARG A 71 2.93 -2.12 -14.97
CA ARG A 71 2.61 -0.74 -14.61
C ARG A 71 2.93 -0.40 -13.17
N ILE A 72 3.19 -1.39 -12.33
CA ILE A 72 3.39 -1.17 -10.90
C ILE A 72 4.81 -0.68 -10.66
N ALA A 73 4.94 0.55 -10.13
CA ALA A 73 6.22 1.15 -9.76
C ALA A 73 6.64 0.73 -8.35
N ALA A 74 5.71 0.76 -7.42
CA ALA A 74 6.01 0.53 -6.01
C ALA A 74 4.80 0.00 -5.26
N ILE A 75 5.06 -0.67 -4.14
CA ILE A 75 4.07 -1.00 -3.12
C ILE A 75 4.50 -0.28 -1.85
N ILE A 76 3.60 0.53 -1.26
CA ILE A 76 3.84 1.16 0.04
C ILE A 76 3.02 0.46 1.10
N VAL A 77 3.64 0.10 2.20
CA VAL A 77 3.02 -0.67 3.28
C VAL A 77 3.52 -0.18 4.64
N GLU A 78 2.61 -0.15 5.62
CA GLU A 78 3.01 -0.01 7.02
C GLU A 78 3.35 -1.42 7.55
N PRO A 79 4.57 -1.66 8.06
CA PRO A 79 4.91 -2.97 8.63
C PRO A 79 3.97 -3.39 9.77
N ILE A 80 3.44 -2.40 10.49
CA ILE A 80 2.32 -2.57 11.43
C ILE A 80 1.34 -1.46 11.11
N ALA A 81 0.12 -1.82 10.71
CA ALA A 81 -0.87 -0.83 10.29
C ALA A 81 -1.45 -0.12 11.50
N GLY A 82 -0.90 1.07 11.82
CA GLY A 82 -1.30 1.85 12.99
C GLY A 82 -2.59 2.65 12.79
N ASN A 83 -2.84 3.12 11.57
CA ASN A 83 -4.00 3.97 11.28
C ASN A 83 -5.34 3.23 11.36
N MET A 84 -5.33 1.91 11.24
CA MET A 84 -6.52 1.05 11.36
C MET A 84 -6.73 0.51 12.79
N GLY A 85 -6.09 1.12 13.80
CA GLY A 85 -5.83 0.44 15.06
C GLY A 85 -4.58 -0.43 14.89
N VAL A 86 -4.00 -0.95 15.95
CA VAL A 86 -2.77 -1.72 15.84
C VAL A 86 -3.05 -3.07 15.17
N VAL A 87 -2.74 -3.18 13.88
CA VAL A 87 -2.91 -4.41 13.10
C VAL A 87 -1.52 -4.93 12.69
N PRO A 88 -1.02 -6.01 13.33
CA PRO A 88 0.25 -6.58 12.94
C PRO A 88 0.12 -7.34 11.61
N PRO A 89 1.23 -7.50 10.86
CA PRO A 89 1.20 -8.31 9.65
C PRO A 89 0.97 -9.78 9.99
N ALA A 90 0.16 -10.45 9.18
CA ALA A 90 -0.02 -11.90 9.29
C ALA A 90 1.30 -12.62 8.95
N PRO A 91 1.55 -13.82 9.50
CA PRO A 91 2.74 -14.58 9.15
C PRO A 91 2.89 -14.76 7.63
N GLY A 92 4.06 -14.44 7.11
CA GLY A 92 4.37 -14.57 5.69
C GLY A 92 3.91 -13.42 4.80
N PHE A 93 3.13 -12.45 5.32
CA PHE A 93 2.61 -11.37 4.48
C PHE A 93 3.74 -10.45 3.97
N LEU A 94 4.59 -9.94 4.86
CA LEU A 94 5.69 -9.05 4.46
C LEU A 94 6.73 -9.78 3.60
N GLU A 95 7.05 -11.01 3.95
CA GLU A 95 7.96 -11.85 3.17
C GLU A 95 7.39 -12.14 1.77
N GLY A 96 6.09 -12.38 1.68
CA GLY A 96 5.40 -12.55 0.41
C GLY A 96 5.42 -11.30 -0.46
N LEU A 97 5.25 -10.11 0.15
CA LEU A 97 5.40 -8.84 -0.54
C LEU A 97 6.82 -8.66 -1.08
N ARG A 98 7.84 -8.99 -0.27
CA ARG A 98 9.24 -8.90 -0.70
C ARG A 98 9.51 -9.79 -1.91
N SER A 99 9.07 -11.04 -1.85
CA SER A 99 9.24 -11.99 -2.95
C SER A 99 8.53 -11.53 -4.22
N LEU A 100 7.31 -11.02 -4.08
CA LEU A 100 6.53 -10.52 -5.21
C LEU A 100 7.19 -9.31 -5.85
N CYS A 101 7.68 -8.37 -5.05
CA CYS A 101 8.36 -7.18 -5.53
C CYS A 101 9.67 -7.53 -6.25
N ASP A 102 10.45 -8.47 -5.70
CA ASP A 102 11.69 -8.93 -6.32
C ASP A 102 11.41 -9.59 -7.68
N ARG A 103 10.36 -10.40 -7.76
CA ARG A 103 9.99 -11.10 -8.99
C ARG A 103 9.57 -10.15 -10.11
N HIS A 104 8.90 -9.06 -9.78
CA HIS A 104 8.31 -8.15 -10.77
C HIS A 104 9.06 -6.82 -10.91
N GLY A 105 10.19 -6.64 -10.21
CA GLY A 105 10.95 -5.39 -10.27
C GLY A 105 10.21 -4.20 -9.66
N ILE A 106 9.40 -4.45 -8.64
CA ILE A 106 8.62 -3.44 -7.93
C ILE A 106 9.40 -2.96 -6.70
N VAL A 107 9.41 -1.65 -6.45
CA VAL A 107 10.03 -1.07 -5.25
C VAL A 107 9.10 -1.28 -4.05
N LEU A 108 9.60 -1.88 -2.99
CA LEU A 108 8.84 -2.05 -1.74
C LEU A 108 9.22 -0.95 -0.76
N ILE A 109 8.23 -0.17 -0.33
CA ILE A 109 8.41 0.98 0.58
C ILE A 109 7.76 0.65 1.91
N PHE A 110 8.55 0.64 2.99
CA PHE A 110 8.02 0.51 4.34
C PHE A 110 7.83 1.91 4.95
N ASP A 111 6.58 2.23 5.30
CA ASP A 111 6.27 3.44 6.05
C ASP A 111 6.32 3.08 7.54
N GLU A 112 7.38 3.51 8.22
CA GLU A 112 7.67 3.15 9.61
C GLU A 112 7.37 4.28 10.60
N VAL A 113 6.69 5.35 10.18
CA VAL A 113 6.39 6.51 11.04
C VAL A 113 5.64 6.08 12.31
N GLU A 114 4.63 5.23 12.17
CA GLU A 114 3.86 4.71 13.30
C GLU A 114 4.60 3.63 14.08
N ARG A 115 5.56 2.96 13.47
CA ARG A 115 6.29 1.84 14.07
C ARG A 115 7.11 2.25 15.29
N SER A 116 7.73 3.42 15.29
CA SER A 116 8.54 3.90 16.40
C SER A 116 7.72 3.99 17.69
N SER A 117 6.53 4.56 17.61
CA SER A 117 5.61 4.66 18.74
C SER A 117 5.12 3.29 19.22
N LEU A 118 4.87 2.38 18.28
CA LEU A 118 4.42 1.02 18.60
C LEU A 118 5.52 0.17 19.24
N ALA A 119 6.77 0.33 18.82
CA ALA A 119 7.91 -0.36 19.41
C ALA A 119 8.06 0.04 20.88
N GLU A 120 8.00 1.32 21.19
CA GLU A 120 8.04 1.81 22.58
C GLU A 120 6.88 1.28 23.40
N PHE A 121 5.68 1.26 22.85
CA PHE A 121 4.51 0.72 23.52
C PHE A 121 4.70 -0.77 23.84
N THR A 122 5.21 -1.55 22.89
CA THR A 122 5.43 -2.98 23.08
C THR A 122 6.47 -3.26 24.15
N GLU A 123 7.58 -2.54 24.15
CA GLU A 123 8.62 -2.68 25.17
C GLU A 123 8.10 -2.38 26.58
N LYS A 124 7.24 -1.37 26.72
CA LYS A 124 6.67 -1.00 28.01
C LYS A 124 5.63 -1.99 28.54
N ASN A 125 5.04 -2.79 27.66
CA ASN A 125 3.95 -3.70 28.01
C ASN A 125 4.34 -5.19 27.93
N MET A 126 5.59 -5.49 27.69
CA MET A 126 6.14 -6.84 27.79
C MET A 126 6.84 -7.06 29.16
#